data_47e8730be4aca7f44637b73ac422c62c
#
_entry.id   47e8730be4aca7f44637b73ac422c62c
#
_cell.length_a   1.000
_cell.length_b   1.000
_cell.length_c   1.000
_cell.angle_alpha   90.00
_cell.angle_beta   90.00
_cell.angle_gamma   90.00
#
_symmetry.space_group_name_H-M   'P 1'
#
loop_
_entity.id
_entity.type
_entity.pdbx_description
1 polymer ?
#
loop_
_entity_poly.entity_id
_entity_poly.type
_entity_poly.pdbx_seq_one_letter_code
_entity_poly.pdbx_strand_id
1 'polypeptide(L)'
;MDLAGQSSSPQSDPLADLLVATARGDRQAFAELYRLTRSRLYAITLALLRQQEVAEDVLQETYLAVWRTAGQYQPGRAPVLVWLMAIARHRAIELLRQRRRRAAEINAEPLAEEALQ
;
A
#
# COMPACT_ATOMS: atom_id res chain seq x y z
N MET A 1 -19.06 -16.41 30.26
CA MET A 1 -18.85 -16.17 29.72
C MET A 1 -18.53 -15.94 28.84
N ASP A 2 -18.39 -15.75 28.74
CA ASP A 2 -17.98 -15.46 27.96
C ASP A 2 -17.77 -15.16 27.25
N LEU A 3 -17.46 -15.32 27.37
CA LEU A 3 -17.30 -14.91 26.74
C LEU A 3 -17.02 -14.32 25.95
N ALA A 4 -17.35 -14.32 26.19
CA ALA A 4 -17.37 -13.38 25.24
C ALA A 4 -16.21 -13.21 24.55
N GLY A 5 -15.49 -13.10 25.16
CA GLY A 5 -14.33 -12.87 24.57
C GLY A 5 -14.11 -13.69 23.47
N GLN A 6 -14.85 -14.55 23.47
CA GLN A 6 -14.69 -15.38 22.45
C GLN A 6 -14.75 -14.74 21.20
N SER A 7 -15.48 -13.79 21.11
CA SER A 7 -15.55 -13.14 19.87
C SER A 7 -14.27 -12.48 19.54
N SER A 8 -13.40 -12.29 20.48
CA SER A 8 -12.14 -11.65 20.17
C SER A 8 -11.04 -12.67 20.12
N SER A 9 -11.22 -13.68 19.35
CA SER A 9 -10.19 -14.65 19.08
C SER A 9 -8.89 -13.97 18.67
N PRO A 10 -7.73 -14.48 19.07
CA PRO A 10 -6.47 -13.87 18.66
C PRO A 10 -6.27 -13.82 17.18
N GLN A 11 -6.97 -14.66 16.43
CA GLN A 11 -6.89 -14.63 15.01
C GLN A 11 -7.89 -13.67 14.38
N SER A 12 -8.73 -13.09 15.19
CA SER A 12 -9.74 -12.16 14.70
C SER A 12 -9.08 -10.83 14.35
N ASP A 13 -9.39 -10.31 13.17
CA ASP A 13 -8.87 -9.04 12.71
C ASP A 13 -10.05 -8.18 12.31
N PRO A 14 -10.32 -7.07 13.04
CA PRO A 14 -11.47 -6.23 12.71
C PRO A 14 -11.43 -5.68 11.30
N LEU A 15 -10.24 -5.53 10.73
CA LEU A 15 -10.12 -5.02 9.38
C LEU A 15 -10.43 -6.08 8.34
N ALA A 16 -10.39 -7.36 8.72
CA ALA A 16 -10.62 -8.43 7.76
C ALA A 16 -12.04 -8.38 7.20
N ASP A 17 -13.02 -8.09 8.03
CA ASP A 17 -14.41 -8.02 7.57
C ASP A 17 -14.58 -6.88 6.57
N LEU A 18 -13.91 -5.75 6.82
CA LEU A 18 -13.96 -4.62 5.90
C LEU A 18 -13.32 -4.97 4.57
N LEU A 19 -12.21 -5.70 4.61
CA LEU A 19 -11.52 -6.07 3.38
C LEU A 19 -12.33 -7.09 2.59
N VAL A 20 -12.93 -8.05 3.26
CA VAL A 20 -13.81 -9.02 2.60
C VAL A 20 -15.00 -8.31 1.95
N ALA A 21 -15.62 -7.37 2.65
CA ALA A 21 -16.72 -6.59 2.09
C ALA A 21 -16.25 -5.75 0.91
N THR A 22 -15.06 -5.18 0.99
CA THR A 22 -14.47 -4.42 -0.11
C THR A 22 -14.32 -5.31 -1.34
N ALA A 23 -13.89 -6.56 -1.14
CA ALA A 23 -13.75 -7.50 -2.25
C ALA A 23 -15.08 -7.79 -2.95
N ARG A 24 -16.18 -7.59 -2.24
CA ARG A 24 -17.52 -7.76 -2.80
C ARG A 24 -18.06 -6.49 -3.44
N GLY A 25 -17.26 -5.44 -3.47
CA GLY A 25 -17.67 -4.18 -4.07
C GLY A 25 -18.33 -3.21 -3.12
N ASP A 26 -18.23 -3.42 -1.82
CA ASP A 26 -18.84 -2.54 -0.83
C ASP A 26 -17.97 -1.30 -0.65
N ARG A 27 -18.45 -0.19 -1.20
CA ARG A 27 -17.67 1.06 -1.18
C ARG A 27 -17.59 1.68 0.20
N GLN A 28 -18.63 1.50 1.02
CA GLN A 28 -18.60 2.03 2.37
C GLN A 28 -17.56 1.28 3.21
N ALA A 29 -17.47 -0.02 3.05
CA ALA A 29 -16.45 -0.81 3.73
C ALA A 29 -15.06 -0.37 3.31
N PHE A 30 -14.87 -0.10 2.02
CA PHE A 30 -13.59 0.39 1.51
C PHE A 30 -13.24 1.75 2.11
N ALA A 31 -14.22 2.66 2.18
CA ALA A 31 -13.98 3.98 2.77
C ALA A 31 -13.61 3.87 4.24
N GLU A 32 -14.24 2.97 4.95
CA GLU A 32 -13.92 2.79 6.37
C GLU A 32 -12.54 2.16 6.54
N LEU A 33 -12.19 1.20 5.70
CA LEU A 33 -10.86 0.62 5.69
C LEU A 33 -9.80 1.71 5.46
N TYR A 34 -10.04 2.57 4.48
CA TYR A 34 -9.17 3.69 4.18
C TYR A 34 -9.00 4.59 5.40
N ARG A 35 -10.13 4.96 6.02
CA ARG A 35 -10.11 5.87 7.18
C ARG A 35 -9.30 5.29 8.33
N LEU A 36 -9.42 3.99 8.56
CA LEU A 36 -8.79 3.35 9.70
C LEU A 36 -7.30 3.06 9.50
N THR A 37 -6.85 2.97 8.25
CA THR A 37 -5.47 2.53 7.98
C THR A 37 -4.60 3.60 7.33
N ARG A 38 -5.19 4.70 6.85
CA ARG A 38 -4.48 5.66 6.04
C ARG A 38 -3.26 6.25 6.73
N SER A 39 -3.37 6.63 7.98
CA SER A 39 -2.26 7.32 8.63
C SER A 39 -1.06 6.42 8.83
N ARG A 40 -1.29 5.13 9.09
CA ARG A 40 -0.18 4.19 9.25
C ARG A 40 0.51 3.93 7.93
N LEU A 41 -0.27 3.75 6.87
CA LEU A 41 0.32 3.54 5.55
C LEU A 41 1.06 4.78 5.07
N TYR A 42 0.51 5.95 5.35
CA TYR A 42 1.18 7.19 4.98
C TYR A 42 2.51 7.32 5.68
N ALA A 43 2.57 6.98 6.98
CA ALA A 43 3.82 7.06 7.73
C ALA A 43 4.90 6.19 7.10
N ILE A 44 4.53 4.99 6.66
CA ILE A 44 5.48 4.08 6.04
C ILE A 44 5.95 4.59 4.69
N THR A 45 5.02 5.03 3.85
CA THR A 45 5.40 5.54 2.54
C THR A 45 6.23 6.81 2.65
N LEU A 46 5.89 7.67 3.60
CA LEU A 46 6.67 8.90 3.79
C LEU A 46 8.08 8.58 4.28
N ALA A 47 8.22 7.59 5.16
CA ALA A 47 9.54 7.19 5.64
C ALA A 47 10.42 6.67 4.51
N LEU A 48 9.82 5.96 3.54
CA LEU A 48 10.55 5.43 2.41
C LEU A 48 10.86 6.48 1.36
N LEU A 49 9.92 7.36 1.08
CA LEU A 49 10.01 8.28 -0.05
C LEU A 49 10.48 9.67 0.35
N ARG A 50 10.25 10.06 1.59
CA ARG A 50 10.74 11.32 2.19
C ARG A 50 10.21 12.59 1.53
N GLN A 51 9.17 12.47 0.71
CA GLN A 51 8.51 13.60 0.07
C GLN A 51 7.02 13.41 0.21
N GLN A 52 6.33 14.42 0.74
CA GLN A 52 4.91 14.30 1.05
C GLN A 52 4.07 14.02 -0.19
N GLU A 53 4.31 14.77 -1.25
CA GLU A 53 3.50 14.62 -2.46
C GLU A 53 3.67 13.24 -3.08
N VAL A 54 4.90 12.75 -3.07
CA VAL A 54 5.19 11.44 -3.62
C VAL A 54 4.57 10.35 -2.76
N ALA A 55 4.65 10.51 -1.44
CA ALA A 55 4.05 9.55 -0.52
C ALA A 55 2.54 9.49 -0.70
N GLU A 56 1.90 10.65 -0.92
CA GLU A 56 0.46 10.68 -1.14
C GLU A 56 0.08 10.00 -2.45
N ASP A 57 0.88 10.19 -3.49
CA ASP A 57 0.62 9.52 -4.77
C ASP A 57 0.71 8.01 -4.62
N VAL A 58 1.74 7.53 -3.93
CA VAL A 58 1.90 6.10 -3.70
C VAL A 58 0.76 5.56 -2.84
N LEU A 59 0.32 6.35 -1.86
CA LEU A 59 -0.78 5.95 -1.01
C LEU A 59 -2.07 5.77 -1.84
N GLN A 60 -2.34 6.71 -2.73
CA GLN A 60 -3.50 6.59 -3.62
C GLN A 60 -3.41 5.34 -4.48
N GLU A 61 -2.24 5.10 -5.08
CA GLU A 61 -2.06 3.90 -5.90
C GLU A 61 -2.23 2.63 -5.09
N THR A 62 -1.78 2.67 -3.84
CA THR A 62 -1.94 1.53 -2.95
C THR A 62 -3.42 1.19 -2.76
N TYR A 63 -4.24 2.19 -2.47
CA TYR A 63 -5.66 1.92 -2.25
C TYR A 63 -6.40 1.55 -3.52
N LEU A 64 -5.97 2.05 -4.68
CA LEU A 64 -6.50 1.55 -5.94
C LEU A 64 -6.17 0.07 -6.12
N ALA A 65 -4.94 -0.31 -5.78
CA ALA A 65 -4.55 -1.72 -5.84
C ALA A 65 -5.35 -2.55 -4.85
N VAL A 66 -5.59 -2.02 -3.65
CA VAL A 66 -6.40 -2.72 -2.64
C VAL A 66 -7.80 -2.97 -3.19
N TRP A 67 -8.42 -1.96 -3.80
CA TRP A 67 -9.74 -2.13 -4.37
C TRP A 67 -9.77 -3.25 -5.43
N ARG A 68 -8.74 -3.30 -6.26
CA ARG A 68 -8.68 -4.29 -7.33
C ARG A 68 -8.34 -5.69 -6.84
N THR A 69 -7.55 -5.80 -5.78
CA THR A 69 -7.00 -7.07 -5.36
C THR A 69 -7.50 -7.54 -3.99
N ALA A 70 -8.51 -6.89 -3.44
CA ALA A 70 -9.03 -7.26 -2.12
C ALA A 70 -9.43 -8.74 -2.06
N GLY A 71 -9.91 -9.29 -3.16
CA GLY A 71 -10.28 -10.70 -3.21
C GLY A 71 -9.12 -11.67 -3.08
N GLN A 72 -7.90 -11.20 -3.23
CA GLN A 72 -6.72 -12.05 -3.09
C GLN A 72 -6.27 -12.17 -1.64
N TYR A 73 -6.78 -11.31 -0.76
CA TYR A 73 -6.43 -11.42 0.64
C TYR A 73 -7.02 -12.69 1.24
N GLN A 74 -6.22 -13.43 1.99
CA GLN A 74 -6.64 -14.67 2.62
C GLN A 74 -6.72 -14.44 4.12
N PRO A 75 -7.95 -14.38 4.68
CA PRO A 75 -8.10 -14.20 6.12
C PRO A 75 -7.38 -15.30 6.89
N GLY A 76 -6.75 -14.92 7.99
CA GLY A 76 -6.06 -15.87 8.84
C GLY A 76 -4.61 -16.10 8.49
N ARG A 77 -4.14 -15.64 7.35
CA ARG A 77 -2.72 -15.80 7.00
C ARG A 77 -1.86 -14.67 7.50
N ALA A 78 -2.33 -13.45 7.34
CA ALA A 78 -1.62 -12.27 7.83
C ALA A 78 -2.64 -11.23 8.24
N PRO A 79 -2.31 -10.35 9.20
CA PRO A 79 -3.20 -9.24 9.49
C PRO A 79 -3.38 -8.36 8.27
N VAL A 80 -4.56 -7.76 8.15
CA VAL A 80 -4.86 -6.88 7.02
C VAL A 80 -3.84 -5.76 6.91
N LEU A 81 -3.48 -5.14 8.03
CA LEU A 81 -2.56 -4.03 7.98
C LEU A 81 -1.21 -4.44 7.39
N VAL A 82 -0.73 -5.64 7.72
CA VAL A 82 0.52 -6.15 7.15
C VAL A 82 0.39 -6.34 5.64
N TRP A 83 -0.75 -6.85 5.20
CA TRP A 83 -1.02 -7.04 3.77
C TRP A 83 -1.04 -5.71 3.03
N LEU A 84 -1.71 -4.70 3.61
CA LEU A 84 -1.74 -3.36 3.04
C LEU A 84 -0.36 -2.74 2.99
N MET A 85 0.41 -2.90 4.06
CA MET A 85 1.76 -2.36 4.15
C MET A 85 2.67 -2.97 3.10
N ALA A 86 2.50 -4.25 2.82
CA ALA A 86 3.29 -4.92 1.79
C ALA A 86 3.00 -4.31 0.42
N ILE A 87 1.74 -4.01 0.12
CA ILE A 87 1.38 -3.37 -1.15
C ILE A 87 1.99 -1.98 -1.24
N ALA A 88 1.86 -1.19 -0.17
CA ALA A 88 2.40 0.17 -0.16
C ALA A 88 3.91 0.18 -0.32
N ARG A 89 4.59 -0.72 0.38
CA ARG A 89 6.03 -0.82 0.30
C ARG A 89 6.49 -1.21 -1.09
N HIS A 90 5.80 -2.18 -1.68
CA HIS A 90 6.13 -2.61 -3.04
C HIS A 90 6.01 -1.44 -4.02
N ARG A 91 4.93 -0.68 -3.92
CA ARG A 91 4.71 0.47 -4.80
C ARG A 91 5.78 1.53 -4.61
N ALA A 92 6.16 1.80 -3.36
CA ALA A 92 7.18 2.78 -3.07
C ALA A 92 8.54 2.37 -3.63
N ILE A 93 8.89 1.10 -3.48
CA ILE A 93 10.16 0.59 -3.99
C ILE A 93 10.19 0.62 -5.52
N GLU A 94 9.07 0.26 -6.16
CA GLU A 94 8.97 0.33 -7.61
C GLU A 94 9.18 1.76 -8.11
N LEU A 95 8.56 2.71 -7.45
CA LEU A 95 8.72 4.10 -7.85
C LEU A 95 10.16 4.58 -7.71
N LEU A 96 10.82 4.19 -6.62
CA LEU A 96 12.22 4.55 -6.42
C LEU A 96 13.11 3.96 -7.51
N ARG A 97 12.83 2.71 -7.91
CA ARG A 97 13.59 2.09 -8.99
C ARG A 97 13.39 2.81 -10.30
N GLN A 98 12.16 3.18 -10.61
CA GLN A 98 11.87 3.92 -11.84
C GLN A 98 12.59 5.25 -11.85
N ARG A 99 12.63 5.93 -10.71
CA ARG A 99 13.30 7.23 -10.63
C ARG A 99 14.79 7.09 -10.80
N ARG A 100 15.39 6.04 -10.24
CA ARG A 100 16.82 5.80 -10.41
C ARG A 100 17.15 5.54 -11.87
N ARG A 101 16.35 4.73 -12.55
CA ARG A 101 16.59 4.45 -13.96
C ARG A 101 16.45 5.70 -14.79
N ARG A 102 15.43 6.52 -14.52
CA ARG A 102 15.23 7.76 -15.25
C ARG A 102 16.37 8.72 -15.01
N ALA A 103 16.83 8.85 -13.78
CA ALA A 103 17.97 9.71 -13.48
C ALA A 103 19.23 9.26 -14.20
N ALA A 104 19.46 7.95 -14.24
CA ALA A 104 20.61 7.41 -14.93
C ALA A 104 20.54 7.68 -16.43
N GLU A 105 19.36 7.56 -17.02
CA GLU A 105 19.19 7.83 -18.44
C GLU A 105 19.42 9.30 -18.75
N ILE A 106 18.88 10.19 -17.93
CA ILE A 106 19.04 11.62 -18.13
C ILE A 106 20.50 12.02 -18.00
N ASN A 107 21.20 11.47 -17.02
CA ASN A 107 22.60 11.80 -16.82
C ASN A 107 23.50 11.18 -17.88
N ALA A 108 23.12 10.05 -18.44
CA ALA A 108 23.94 9.36 -19.44
C ALA A 108 23.87 10.05 -20.81
N GLU A 109 22.71 10.58 -21.18
CA GLU A 109 22.54 11.18 -22.50
C GLU A 109 23.48 12.33 -22.79
N PRO A 110 23.62 13.34 -21.92
CA PRO A 110 24.53 14.42 -22.20
C PRO A 110 25.97 13.97 -22.33
N LEU A 111 26.39 13.00 -21.53
CA LEU A 111 27.74 12.49 -21.61
C LEU A 111 27.97 11.77 -22.92
N ALA A 112 27.00 11.03 -23.39
CA ALA A 112 27.11 10.35 -24.67
C ALA A 112 27.22 11.34 -25.82
N GLU A 113 26.41 12.40 -25.77
CA GLU A 113 26.49 13.44 -26.78
C GLU A 113 27.84 14.11 -26.78
N GLU A 114 28.38 14.45 -25.63
CA GLU A 114 29.70 15.05 -25.54
C GLU A 114 30.76 14.11 -26.08
N ALA A 115 30.65 12.83 -25.81
CA ALA A 115 31.61 11.88 -26.29
C ALA A 115 31.59 11.76 -27.80
N LEU A 116 30.44 12.00 -28.43
CA LEU A 116 30.33 11.93 -29.88
C LEU A 116 30.81 13.17 -30.57
N GLN A 117 30.94 14.26 -29.86
CA GLN A 117 31.45 15.50 -30.42
C GLN A 117 32.97 15.55 -30.32
#